data_5e567ac6ee76a5a09ba5c7fedf5e26d6
#
_entry.id   5e567ac6ee76a5a09ba5c7fedf5e26d6
#
_cell.length_a   1.000
_cell.length_b   1.000
_cell.length_c   1.000
_cell.angle_alpha   90.00
_cell.angle_beta   90.00
_cell.angle_gamma   90.00
#
_symmetry.space_group_name_H-M   'P 1'
#
loop_
_entity.id
_entity.type
_entity.pdbx_description
1 polymer ?
#
loop_
_entity_poly.entity_id
_entity_poly.type
_entity_poly.pdbx_seq_one_letter_code
_entity_poly.pdbx_strand_id
1 'polypeptide(L)'
;MLAAGADLVHFDVMDNHYVPNLTIGPLVCAALRQHGITAPIDVHLMIEPVDRIVPDFAAAGATYISFHPEASRHVDRTIGLIREHGCKPGLVFNPATPLEYLDYTLEKLDMVLLMSVNPGFGGQKFIGGALAKLAEVRGRIDTLGRPVRLEIDGGVKVDNIGDIARAGADTFVAGSAIFGSADYAATIRAMRERIAR
;
A
#
# COMPACT_ATOMS: atom_id res chain seq x y z
N MET A 1 -14.62 -8.41 -6.17
CA MET A 1 -13.42 -7.63 -6.50
C MET A 1 -12.44 -8.45 -7.33
N LEU A 2 -11.83 -9.52 -6.79
CA LEU A 2 -10.86 -10.35 -7.52
C LEU A 2 -11.44 -10.93 -8.80
N ALA A 3 -12.66 -11.49 -8.76
CA ALA A 3 -13.36 -11.97 -9.96
C ALA A 3 -13.66 -10.85 -11.01
N ALA A 4 -13.64 -9.59 -10.59
CA ALA A 4 -13.80 -8.44 -11.46
C ALA A 4 -12.47 -7.92 -12.06
N GLY A 5 -11.33 -8.54 -11.68
CA GLY A 5 -10.03 -8.26 -12.26
C GLY A 5 -9.05 -7.49 -11.36
N ALA A 6 -9.30 -7.37 -10.05
CA ALA A 6 -8.29 -6.89 -9.10
C ALA A 6 -7.18 -7.93 -8.92
N ASP A 7 -5.93 -7.49 -8.76
CA ASP A 7 -4.76 -8.38 -8.68
C ASP A 7 -4.43 -8.79 -7.24
N LEU A 8 -4.73 -7.93 -6.28
CA LEU A 8 -4.43 -8.15 -4.86
C LEU A 8 -5.50 -7.52 -3.96
N VAL A 9 -5.48 -7.86 -2.70
CA VAL A 9 -6.34 -7.25 -1.66
C VAL A 9 -5.49 -6.32 -0.83
N HIS A 10 -5.81 -5.02 -0.86
CA HIS A 10 -5.24 -4.05 0.06
C HIS A 10 -6.04 -4.05 1.37
N PHE A 11 -5.34 -4.08 2.51
CA PHE A 11 -5.93 -4.35 3.81
C PHE A 11 -5.48 -3.30 4.83
N ASP A 12 -6.31 -2.26 4.99
CA ASP A 12 -6.04 -1.10 5.85
C ASP A 12 -6.28 -1.39 7.32
N VAL A 13 -5.22 -1.39 8.12
CA VAL A 13 -5.23 -1.64 9.56
C VAL A 13 -5.01 -0.35 10.32
N MET A 14 -5.98 0.03 11.15
CA MET A 14 -5.97 1.26 11.94
C MET A 14 -6.25 0.97 13.41
N ASP A 15 -5.57 1.64 14.33
CA ASP A 15 -5.58 1.36 15.77
C ASP A 15 -6.22 2.46 16.64
N ASN A 16 -6.75 3.52 16.01
CA ASN A 16 -7.23 4.72 16.69
C ASN A 16 -6.15 5.43 17.55
N HIS A 17 -4.87 5.20 17.24
CA HIS A 17 -3.73 5.86 17.86
C HIS A 17 -2.86 6.56 16.82
N TYR A 18 -2.32 5.83 15.85
CA TYR A 18 -1.56 6.41 14.74
C TYR A 18 -2.45 7.26 13.81
N VAL A 19 -3.69 6.80 13.57
CA VAL A 19 -4.74 7.54 12.84
C VAL A 19 -6.03 7.58 13.65
N PRO A 20 -6.88 8.61 13.50
CA PRO A 20 -8.11 8.76 14.30
C PRO A 20 -9.26 7.88 13.79
N ASN A 21 -9.00 6.60 13.56
CA ASN A 21 -9.96 5.59 13.13
C ASN A 21 -9.52 4.19 13.59
N LEU A 22 -10.48 3.28 13.73
CA LEU A 22 -10.26 1.88 14.09
C LEU A 22 -10.87 1.00 13.01
N THR A 23 -10.13 -0.01 12.51
CA THR A 23 -10.65 -0.88 11.45
C THR A 23 -10.61 -2.35 11.84
N ILE A 24 -9.75 -3.15 11.24
CA ILE A 24 -9.73 -4.61 11.25
C ILE A 24 -8.34 -5.13 11.64
N GLY A 25 -8.27 -6.38 12.06
CA GLY A 25 -7.03 -6.99 12.52
C GLY A 25 -6.73 -8.36 11.89
N PRO A 26 -5.73 -9.09 12.43
CA PRO A 26 -5.27 -10.38 11.88
C PRO A 26 -6.39 -11.42 11.75
N LEU A 27 -7.40 -11.40 12.62
CA LEU A 27 -8.56 -12.28 12.55
C LEU A 27 -9.30 -12.18 11.21
N VAL A 28 -9.50 -10.96 10.70
CA VAL A 28 -10.18 -10.73 9.41
C VAL A 28 -9.28 -11.15 8.24
N CYS A 29 -7.96 -10.90 8.33
CA CYS A 29 -7.00 -11.38 7.35
C CYS A 29 -7.02 -12.92 7.25
N ALA A 30 -6.99 -13.61 8.38
CA ALA A 30 -7.11 -15.08 8.43
C ALA A 30 -8.43 -15.58 7.85
N ALA A 31 -9.55 -14.89 8.12
CA ALA A 31 -10.85 -15.23 7.57
C ALA A 31 -10.89 -15.14 6.03
N LEU A 32 -10.20 -14.19 5.42
CA LEU A 32 -10.06 -14.12 3.95
C LEU A 32 -9.37 -15.37 3.41
N ARG A 33 -8.29 -15.83 4.03
CA ARG A 33 -7.60 -17.07 3.65
C ARG A 33 -8.47 -18.30 3.83
N GLN A 34 -9.17 -18.41 4.97
CA GLN A 34 -10.11 -19.50 5.23
C GLN A 34 -11.28 -19.53 4.22
N HIS A 35 -11.69 -18.35 3.73
CA HIS A 35 -12.70 -18.24 2.67
C HIS A 35 -12.17 -18.62 1.27
N GLY A 36 -10.90 -18.99 1.15
CA GLY A 36 -10.29 -19.42 -0.12
C GLY A 36 -9.66 -18.29 -0.96
N ILE A 37 -9.44 -17.11 -0.40
CA ILE A 37 -8.72 -16.03 -1.11
C ILE A 37 -7.26 -16.43 -1.23
N THR A 38 -6.80 -16.68 -2.46
CA THR A 38 -5.41 -17.03 -2.81
C THR A 38 -4.59 -15.84 -3.32
N ALA A 39 -5.25 -14.78 -3.76
CA ALA A 39 -4.59 -13.56 -4.20
C ALA A 39 -3.66 -12.97 -3.11
N PRO A 40 -2.60 -12.24 -3.46
CA PRO A 40 -1.77 -11.56 -2.48
C PRO A 40 -2.62 -10.65 -1.58
N ILE A 41 -2.34 -10.67 -0.28
CA ILE A 41 -2.89 -9.71 0.69
C ILE A 41 -1.76 -8.77 1.06
N ASP A 42 -1.98 -7.51 0.78
CA ASP A 42 -1.11 -6.39 1.11
C ASP A 42 -1.66 -5.69 2.35
N VAL A 43 -0.99 -5.85 3.48
CA VAL A 43 -1.40 -5.32 4.78
C VAL A 43 -0.71 -3.99 5.02
N HIS A 44 -1.47 -2.90 5.02
CA HIS A 44 -1.00 -1.56 5.34
C HIS A 44 -1.28 -1.24 6.82
N LEU A 45 -0.21 -1.12 7.60
CA LEU A 45 -0.27 -0.89 9.04
C LEU A 45 -0.21 0.61 9.37
N MET A 46 -1.36 1.20 9.62
CA MET A 46 -1.53 2.55 10.20
C MET A 46 -1.72 2.42 11.72
N ILE A 47 -0.70 1.90 12.39
CA ILE A 47 -0.74 1.56 13.83
C ILE A 47 0.60 1.89 14.50
N GLU A 48 0.57 2.12 15.81
CA GLU A 48 1.76 2.32 16.65
C GLU A 48 1.57 1.66 18.03
N PRO A 49 2.54 0.80 18.51
CA PRO A 49 3.76 0.34 17.83
C PRO A 49 3.52 -0.79 16.81
N VAL A 50 4.29 -0.83 15.75
CA VAL A 50 4.12 -1.76 14.62
C VAL A 50 4.63 -3.18 14.94
N ASP A 51 5.83 -3.32 15.52
CA ASP A 51 6.57 -4.58 15.60
C ASP A 51 5.76 -5.75 16.20
N ARG A 52 4.91 -5.47 17.19
CA ARG A 52 4.22 -6.51 17.97
C ARG A 52 3.21 -7.32 17.16
N ILE A 53 2.58 -6.72 16.15
CA ILE A 53 1.49 -7.34 15.38
C ILE A 53 1.97 -7.96 14.06
N VAL A 54 3.21 -7.69 13.65
CA VAL A 54 3.79 -8.26 12.42
C VAL A 54 3.71 -9.78 12.39
N PRO A 55 4.09 -10.54 13.46
CA PRO A 55 3.98 -12.00 13.46
C PRO A 55 2.55 -12.49 13.28
N ASP A 56 1.58 -11.79 13.86
CA ASP A 56 0.16 -12.19 13.80
C ASP A 56 -0.41 -12.04 12.38
N PHE A 57 -0.08 -10.95 11.67
CA PHE A 57 -0.48 -10.77 10.28
C PHE A 57 0.24 -11.74 9.34
N ALA A 58 1.50 -12.04 9.59
CA ALA A 58 2.23 -13.06 8.83
C ALA A 58 1.57 -14.43 8.99
N ALA A 59 1.27 -14.85 10.23
CA ALA A 59 0.54 -16.09 10.51
C ALA A 59 -0.88 -16.11 9.91
N ALA A 60 -1.54 -14.94 9.83
CA ALA A 60 -2.84 -14.79 9.19
C ALA A 60 -2.79 -14.87 7.66
N GLY A 61 -1.61 -14.93 7.04
CA GLY A 61 -1.42 -15.12 5.61
C GLY A 61 -1.22 -13.84 4.80
N ALA A 62 -0.73 -12.75 5.42
CA ALA A 62 -0.27 -11.58 4.70
C ALA A 62 0.83 -11.94 3.69
N THR A 63 0.85 -11.29 2.55
CA THR A 63 1.91 -11.43 1.53
C THR A 63 2.90 -10.26 1.61
N TYR A 64 2.36 -9.05 1.68
CA TYR A 64 3.09 -7.84 1.96
C TYR A 64 2.66 -7.30 3.32
N ILE A 65 3.58 -6.70 4.05
CA ILE A 65 3.30 -5.90 5.25
C ILE A 65 4.04 -4.60 5.09
N SER A 66 3.30 -3.51 5.03
CA SER A 66 3.83 -2.16 4.91
C SER A 66 3.51 -1.34 6.16
N PHE A 67 4.43 -0.47 6.55
CA PHE A 67 4.31 0.35 7.75
C PHE A 67 4.92 1.73 7.55
N HIS A 68 4.49 2.69 8.34
CA HIS A 68 5.01 4.06 8.35
C HIS A 68 6.30 4.14 9.15
N PRO A 69 7.37 4.80 8.64
CA PRO A 69 8.63 4.92 9.38
C PRO A 69 8.44 5.63 10.73
N GLU A 70 7.48 6.54 10.83
CA GLU A 70 7.16 7.25 12.07
C GLU A 70 6.62 6.32 13.17
N ALA A 71 6.01 5.18 12.79
CA ALA A 71 5.46 4.20 13.73
C ALA A 71 6.50 3.20 14.28
N SER A 72 7.75 3.28 13.82
CA SER A 72 8.84 2.41 14.27
C SER A 72 10.06 3.21 14.73
N ARG A 73 10.57 2.89 15.93
CA ARG A 73 11.82 3.48 16.43
C ARG A 73 13.07 2.93 15.73
N HIS A 74 12.97 1.76 15.11
CA HIS A 74 14.06 1.04 14.45
C HIS A 74 13.60 0.46 13.13
N VAL A 75 13.42 1.32 12.13
CA VAL A 75 12.85 0.99 10.81
C VAL A 75 13.55 -0.22 10.17
N ASP A 76 14.87 -0.27 10.18
CA ASP A 76 15.64 -1.39 9.63
C ASP A 76 15.32 -2.73 10.31
N ARG A 77 15.19 -2.71 11.66
CA ARG A 77 14.80 -3.90 12.43
C ARG A 77 13.38 -4.37 12.08
N THR A 78 12.43 -3.45 11.92
CA THR A 78 11.04 -3.78 11.54
C THR A 78 10.99 -4.39 10.14
N ILE A 79 11.75 -3.88 9.17
CA ILE A 79 11.91 -4.48 7.85
C ILE A 79 12.44 -5.92 7.96
N GLY A 80 13.48 -6.15 8.77
CA GLY A 80 14.03 -7.48 9.06
C GLY A 80 12.99 -8.42 9.66
N LEU A 81 12.24 -7.95 10.66
CA LEU A 81 11.18 -8.72 11.32
C LEU A 81 10.10 -9.20 10.33
N ILE A 82 9.63 -8.32 9.43
CA ILE A 82 8.65 -8.69 8.42
C ILE A 82 9.20 -9.81 7.51
N ARG A 83 10.46 -9.69 7.11
CA ARG A 83 11.13 -10.66 6.24
C ARG A 83 11.38 -12.00 6.94
N GLU A 84 11.78 -11.99 8.21
CA GLU A 84 11.96 -13.19 9.04
C GLU A 84 10.68 -14.02 9.17
N HIS A 85 9.51 -13.36 9.13
CA HIS A 85 8.19 -14.02 9.15
C HIS A 85 7.68 -14.40 7.76
N GLY A 86 8.51 -14.32 6.70
CA GLY A 86 8.18 -14.77 5.35
C GLY A 86 7.34 -13.79 4.54
N CYS A 87 7.10 -12.59 5.03
CA CYS A 87 6.38 -11.54 4.32
C CYS A 87 7.34 -10.60 3.57
N LYS A 88 6.81 -9.90 2.58
CA LYS A 88 7.52 -8.89 1.78
C LYS A 88 7.37 -7.54 2.47
N PRO A 89 8.47 -6.87 2.90
CA PRO A 89 8.38 -5.61 3.60
C PRO A 89 8.08 -4.44 2.66
N GLY A 90 7.19 -3.54 3.10
CA GLY A 90 6.89 -2.27 2.50
C GLY A 90 7.16 -1.11 3.46
N LEU A 91 7.53 0.06 2.93
CA LEU A 91 7.62 1.30 3.68
C LEU A 91 6.65 2.33 3.13
N VAL A 92 5.88 2.98 4.02
CA VAL A 92 4.78 3.87 3.68
C VAL A 92 5.15 5.32 3.99
N PHE A 93 4.92 6.21 3.05
CA PHE A 93 5.23 7.63 3.20
C PHE A 93 3.95 8.47 3.16
N ASN A 94 3.65 9.16 4.25
CA ASN A 94 2.62 10.18 4.28
C ASN A 94 2.95 11.33 3.30
N PRO A 95 1.98 12.18 2.93
CA PRO A 95 2.25 13.29 2.01
C PRO A 95 3.45 14.15 2.42
N ALA A 96 3.65 14.39 3.72
CA ALA A 96 4.74 15.20 4.25
C ALA A 96 5.97 14.41 4.73
N THR A 97 5.93 13.07 4.80
CA THR A 97 7.08 12.26 5.24
C THR A 97 8.23 12.37 4.24
N PRO A 98 9.45 12.69 4.67
CA PRO A 98 10.60 12.84 3.79
C PRO A 98 11.05 11.47 3.22
N LEU A 99 11.64 11.48 2.01
CA LEU A 99 12.08 10.27 1.31
C LEU A 99 13.47 9.77 1.71
N GLU A 100 14.18 10.50 2.58
CA GLU A 100 15.52 10.14 3.07
C GLU A 100 15.55 8.81 3.83
N TYR A 101 14.42 8.36 4.35
CA TYR A 101 14.31 6.99 4.90
C TYR A 101 14.67 5.91 3.86
N LEU A 102 14.49 6.17 2.57
CA LEU A 102 14.85 5.25 1.50
C LEU A 102 16.36 5.13 1.27
N ASP A 103 17.17 6.11 1.68
CA ASP A 103 18.61 6.13 1.42
C ASP A 103 19.33 4.90 1.98
N TYR A 104 18.82 4.34 3.08
CA TYR A 104 19.41 3.16 3.76
C TYR A 104 18.47 1.95 3.82
N THR A 105 17.26 2.05 3.25
CA THR A 105 16.26 0.96 3.36
C THR A 105 15.80 0.42 2.03
N LEU A 106 15.86 1.19 0.93
CA LEU A 106 15.27 0.85 -0.36
C LEU A 106 15.72 -0.51 -0.89
N GLU A 107 17.00 -0.86 -0.73
CA GLU A 107 17.55 -2.16 -1.16
C GLU A 107 16.96 -3.37 -0.39
N LYS A 108 16.33 -3.11 0.76
CA LYS A 108 15.71 -4.12 1.62
C LYS A 108 14.19 -4.18 1.46
N LEU A 109 13.60 -3.30 0.65
CA LEU A 109 12.15 -3.23 0.46
C LEU A 109 11.70 -4.02 -0.76
N ASP A 110 10.50 -4.58 -0.71
CA ASP A 110 9.79 -5.17 -1.84
C ASP A 110 8.67 -4.24 -2.35
N MET A 111 8.31 -3.21 -1.56
CA MET A 111 7.31 -2.21 -1.89
C MET A 111 7.63 -0.86 -1.24
N VAL A 112 7.34 0.21 -1.96
CA VAL A 112 7.19 1.57 -1.40
C VAL A 112 5.76 2.01 -1.67
N LEU A 113 5.03 2.38 -0.62
CA LEU A 113 3.68 2.92 -0.71
C LEU A 113 3.71 4.43 -0.44
N LEU A 114 3.19 5.22 -1.36
CA LEU A 114 3.00 6.66 -1.16
C LEU A 114 1.52 6.96 -0.87
N MET A 115 1.29 7.69 0.21
CA MET A 115 -0.04 8.21 0.51
C MET A 115 -0.28 9.50 -0.29
N SER A 116 -1.36 9.53 -1.03
CA SER A 116 -1.84 10.73 -1.73
C SER A 116 -3.02 11.41 -1.02
N VAL A 117 -3.29 10.98 0.19
CA VAL A 117 -4.19 11.60 1.17
C VAL A 117 -3.58 11.48 2.56
N ASN A 118 -4.07 12.19 3.56
CA ASN A 118 -3.72 11.88 4.95
C ASN A 118 -4.44 10.59 5.36
N PRO A 119 -3.73 9.58 5.89
CA PRO A 119 -4.33 8.29 6.24
C PRO A 119 -5.39 8.41 7.34
N GLY A 120 -6.31 7.42 7.38
CA GLY A 120 -7.35 7.33 8.39
C GLY A 120 -8.78 7.22 7.85
N PHE A 121 -9.09 7.81 6.69
CA PHE A 121 -10.43 7.78 6.10
C PHE A 121 -10.37 7.63 4.58
N GLY A 122 -11.28 6.82 4.03
CA GLY A 122 -11.45 6.68 2.58
C GLY A 122 -12.20 7.87 1.95
N GLY A 123 -12.21 7.93 0.60
CA GLY A 123 -12.98 8.89 -0.18
C GLY A 123 -12.42 10.31 -0.25
N GLN A 124 -11.21 10.55 0.24
CA GLN A 124 -10.54 11.84 0.21
C GLN A 124 -10.10 12.25 -1.20
N LYS A 125 -9.86 13.55 -1.40
CA LYS A 125 -9.34 14.11 -2.65
C LYS A 125 -7.84 13.89 -2.74
N PHE A 126 -7.37 13.44 -3.91
CA PHE A 126 -5.96 13.24 -4.24
C PHE A 126 -5.14 14.54 -4.04
N ILE A 127 -4.02 14.45 -3.34
CA ILE A 127 -3.07 15.53 -3.10
C ILE A 127 -2.09 15.57 -4.28
N GLY A 128 -2.16 16.61 -5.12
CA GLY A 128 -1.38 16.71 -6.37
C GLY A 128 0.15 16.63 -6.19
N GLY A 129 0.68 17.06 -5.05
CA GLY A 129 2.11 16.95 -4.73
C GLY A 129 2.64 15.51 -4.71
N ALA A 130 1.76 14.50 -4.56
CA ALA A 130 2.16 13.09 -4.61
C ALA A 130 2.73 12.67 -5.97
N LEU A 131 2.36 13.34 -7.09
CA LEU A 131 2.91 13.02 -8.41
C LEU A 131 4.41 13.27 -8.50
N ALA A 132 4.89 14.39 -7.98
CA ALA A 132 6.33 14.70 -7.95
C ALA A 132 7.09 13.70 -7.06
N LYS A 133 6.49 13.33 -5.92
CA LYS A 133 7.05 12.35 -5.00
C LYS A 133 7.12 10.95 -5.62
N LEU A 134 6.10 10.54 -6.40
CA LEU A 134 6.12 9.29 -7.18
C LEU A 134 7.29 9.27 -8.18
N ALA A 135 7.45 10.36 -8.95
CA ALA A 135 8.53 10.44 -9.95
C ALA A 135 9.92 10.34 -9.30
N GLU A 136 10.10 10.95 -8.13
CA GLU A 136 11.36 10.85 -7.38
C GLU A 136 11.62 9.41 -6.91
N VAL A 137 10.62 8.74 -6.28
CA VAL A 137 10.77 7.35 -5.82
C VAL A 137 11.00 6.41 -7.01
N ARG A 138 10.31 6.61 -8.14
CA ARG A 138 10.52 5.81 -9.35
C ARG A 138 11.97 5.92 -9.82
N GLY A 139 12.53 7.13 -9.89
CA GLY A 139 13.94 7.33 -10.26
C GLY A 139 14.92 6.61 -9.32
N ARG A 140 14.65 6.60 -8.01
CA ARG A 140 15.46 5.86 -7.02
C ARG A 140 15.37 4.34 -7.24
N ILE A 141 14.17 3.79 -7.50
CA ILE A 141 13.95 2.36 -7.77
C ILE A 141 14.65 1.94 -9.08
N ASP A 142 14.53 2.76 -10.13
CA ASP A 142 15.15 2.47 -11.42
C ASP A 142 16.69 2.47 -11.31
N THR A 143 17.25 3.39 -10.52
CA THR A 143 18.70 3.44 -10.22
C THR A 143 19.16 2.21 -9.44
N LEU A 144 18.33 1.68 -8.53
CA LEU A 144 18.63 0.47 -7.77
C LEU A 144 18.72 -0.78 -8.66
N GLY A 145 17.99 -0.82 -9.78
CA GLY A 145 18.05 -1.91 -10.76
C GLY A 145 17.42 -3.24 -10.30
N ARG A 146 16.62 -3.23 -9.21
CA ARG A 146 15.83 -4.40 -8.76
C ARG A 146 14.35 -4.09 -8.70
N PRO A 147 13.46 -5.08 -8.85
CA PRO A 147 12.03 -4.86 -8.80
C PRO A 147 11.59 -4.50 -7.37
N VAL A 148 11.12 -3.28 -7.19
CA VAL A 148 10.40 -2.80 -5.99
C VAL A 148 9.09 -2.22 -6.48
N ARG A 149 7.95 -2.67 -5.93
CA ARG A 149 6.64 -2.10 -6.28
C ARG A 149 6.56 -0.66 -5.80
N LEU A 150 6.05 0.21 -6.66
CA LEU A 150 5.70 1.59 -6.29
C LEU A 150 4.18 1.73 -6.27
N GLU A 151 3.65 1.68 -5.07
CA GLU A 151 2.22 1.75 -4.80
C GLU A 151 1.78 3.14 -4.42
N ILE A 152 0.55 3.47 -4.76
CA ILE A 152 -0.12 4.73 -4.40
C ILE A 152 -1.47 4.43 -3.78
N ASP A 153 -1.77 5.08 -2.66
CA ASP A 153 -3.06 5.02 -2.00
C ASP A 153 -3.62 6.40 -1.68
N GLY A 154 -4.89 6.59 -2.03
CA GLY A 154 -5.68 7.75 -1.71
C GLY A 154 -6.19 8.53 -2.93
N GLY A 155 -7.51 8.58 -3.09
CA GLY A 155 -8.17 9.38 -4.11
C GLY A 155 -7.89 8.97 -5.57
N VAL A 156 -7.44 7.74 -5.79
CA VAL A 156 -7.21 7.16 -7.13
C VAL A 156 -8.56 6.89 -7.81
N LYS A 157 -8.71 7.36 -9.05
CA LYS A 157 -9.94 7.26 -9.86
C LYS A 157 -9.59 7.03 -11.33
N VAL A 158 -10.59 6.69 -12.15
CA VAL A 158 -10.44 6.49 -13.60
C VAL A 158 -9.87 7.72 -14.31
N ASP A 159 -10.20 8.91 -13.83
CA ASP A 159 -9.81 10.18 -14.47
C ASP A 159 -8.35 10.59 -14.15
N ASN A 160 -7.77 10.15 -13.04
CA ASN A 160 -6.40 10.53 -12.64
C ASN A 160 -5.38 9.38 -12.69
N ILE A 161 -5.80 8.12 -12.75
CA ILE A 161 -4.89 6.96 -12.66
C ILE A 161 -3.83 6.92 -13.77
N GLY A 162 -4.15 7.45 -14.96
CA GLY A 162 -3.19 7.55 -16.07
C GLY A 162 -2.04 8.52 -15.76
N ASP A 163 -2.33 9.66 -15.14
CA ASP A 163 -1.30 10.61 -14.71
C ASP A 163 -0.44 10.04 -13.59
N ILE A 164 -1.06 9.32 -12.68
CA ILE A 164 -0.40 8.63 -11.57
C ILE A 164 0.55 7.54 -12.10
N ALA A 165 0.12 6.75 -13.08
CA ALA A 165 0.96 5.74 -13.73
C ALA A 165 2.14 6.38 -14.48
N ARG A 166 1.92 7.48 -15.21
CA ARG A 166 3.00 8.24 -15.87
C ARG A 166 4.00 8.84 -14.88
N ALA A 167 3.55 9.16 -13.67
CA ALA A 167 4.44 9.60 -12.60
C ALA A 167 5.28 8.46 -11.98
N GLY A 168 5.02 7.20 -12.36
CA GLY A 168 5.87 6.06 -12.01
C GLY A 168 5.22 4.99 -11.13
N ALA A 169 3.98 5.16 -10.65
CA ALA A 169 3.28 4.12 -9.92
C ALA A 169 3.01 2.89 -10.82
N ASP A 170 3.19 1.69 -10.26
CA ASP A 170 2.88 0.41 -10.90
C ASP A 170 1.79 -0.40 -10.16
N THR A 171 1.44 0.04 -8.96
CA THR A 171 0.43 -0.57 -8.10
C THR A 171 -0.51 0.51 -7.55
N PHE A 172 -1.83 0.28 -7.59
CA PHE A 172 -2.84 1.32 -7.34
C PHE A 172 -3.91 0.83 -6.38
N VAL A 173 -4.12 1.54 -5.28
CA VAL A 173 -5.22 1.30 -4.35
C VAL A 173 -6.40 2.20 -4.75
N ALA A 174 -7.52 1.60 -5.10
CA ALA A 174 -8.70 2.30 -5.60
C ALA A 174 -9.99 1.84 -4.89
N GLY A 175 -10.05 1.96 -3.57
CA GLY A 175 -11.14 1.47 -2.73
C GLY A 175 -12.49 2.12 -3.11
N SER A 176 -12.69 3.37 -2.75
CA SER A 176 -13.97 4.08 -2.95
C SER A 176 -14.40 4.18 -4.42
N ALA A 177 -13.45 4.32 -5.34
CA ALA A 177 -13.73 4.42 -6.77
C ALA A 177 -14.31 3.13 -7.36
N ILE A 178 -13.88 1.97 -6.85
CA ILE A 178 -14.37 0.67 -7.32
C ILE A 178 -15.59 0.24 -6.49
N PHE A 179 -15.51 0.23 -5.16
CA PHE A 179 -16.62 -0.21 -4.31
C PHE A 179 -17.86 0.69 -4.39
N GLY A 180 -17.68 1.97 -4.73
CA GLY A 180 -18.77 2.90 -4.99
C GLY A 180 -19.38 2.83 -6.39
N SER A 181 -18.83 2.01 -7.30
CA SER A 181 -19.32 1.88 -8.65
C SER A 181 -20.41 0.79 -8.76
N ALA A 182 -21.30 0.93 -9.75
CA ALA A 182 -22.34 -0.07 -10.03
C ALA A 182 -21.78 -1.33 -10.71
N ASP A 183 -20.66 -1.23 -11.43
CA ASP A 183 -19.99 -2.34 -12.13
C ASP A 183 -18.49 -2.29 -11.88
N TYR A 184 -18.03 -3.15 -10.98
CA TYR A 184 -16.60 -3.23 -10.61
C TYR A 184 -15.71 -3.64 -11.79
N ALA A 185 -16.17 -4.57 -12.63
CA ALA A 185 -15.38 -5.06 -13.75
C ALA A 185 -15.23 -3.97 -14.84
N ALA A 186 -16.29 -3.21 -15.12
CA ALA A 186 -16.21 -2.09 -16.06
C ALA A 186 -15.28 -0.98 -15.52
N THR A 187 -15.34 -0.67 -14.23
CA THR A 187 -14.49 0.34 -13.59
C THR A 187 -13.02 -0.09 -13.65
N ILE A 188 -12.69 -1.33 -13.30
CA ILE A 188 -11.32 -1.85 -13.35
C ILE A 188 -10.80 -1.88 -14.79
N ARG A 189 -11.60 -2.29 -15.78
CA ARG A 189 -11.19 -2.22 -17.20
C ARG A 189 -10.87 -0.78 -17.63
N ALA A 190 -11.73 0.17 -17.28
CA ALA A 190 -11.51 1.59 -17.62
C ALA A 190 -10.21 2.12 -16.98
N MET A 191 -9.90 1.73 -15.74
CA MET A 191 -8.64 2.07 -15.07
C MET A 191 -7.43 1.48 -15.82
N ARG A 192 -7.46 0.19 -16.18
CA ARG A 192 -6.38 -0.48 -16.92
C ARG A 192 -6.13 0.16 -18.30
N GLU A 193 -7.20 0.54 -19.01
CA GLU A 193 -7.08 1.25 -20.29
C GLU A 193 -6.40 2.62 -20.16
N ARG A 194 -6.58 3.30 -19.03
CA ARG A 194 -5.91 4.58 -18.75
C ARG A 194 -4.44 4.42 -18.39
N ILE A 195 -4.09 3.33 -17.71
CA ILE A 195 -2.69 2.99 -17.37
C ILE A 195 -1.88 2.63 -18.63
N ALA A 196 -2.49 1.92 -19.58
CA ALA A 196 -1.84 1.45 -20.80
C ALA A 196 -1.55 2.55 -21.86
N ARG A 197 -2.06 3.78 -21.65
CA ARG A 197 -1.87 4.93 -22.53
C ARG A 197 -0.72 5.82 -22.07
#